data_e7cbb20e06e18e25a36071993c56d4a1
#
_entry.id   e7cbb20e06e18e25a36071993c56d4a1
#
_cell.length_a   1.000
_cell.length_b   1.000
_cell.length_c   1.000
_cell.angle_alpha   90.00
_cell.angle_beta   90.00
_cell.angle_gamma   90.00
#
_symmetry.space_group_name_H-M   'P 1'
#
loop_
_entity.id
_entity.type
_entity.pdbx_description
1 polymer ?
#
loop_
_entity_poly.entity_id
_entity_poly.type
_entity_poly.pdbx_seq_one_letter_code
_entity_poly.pdbx_strand_id
1 'polypeptide(L)'
;GIDKADIRTVIVYGASTDIETYYQEVGRAGRDGITSNGILFHGPGDFTTNRLLLSKSRNSAYRNGLLTQFKGYIESTMCRQYMIEYYFRTGKLPASDPAVKTPCLCDNCTTDTSITNPIVDEDLTKEIKLVVDLVNSLRANYGASKLIWALTGSTNRKLSAELLNSPHYGK
;
A
#
# COMPACT_ATOMS: atom_id res chain seq x y z
N GLY A 1 -8.60 11.52 23.54
CA GLY A 1 -8.94 10.40 22.66
C GLY A 1 -10.41 10.03 22.79
N ILE A 2 -10.97 9.37 21.80
CA ILE A 2 -12.35 8.85 21.87
C ILE A 2 -12.30 7.57 22.72
N ASP A 3 -13.04 7.59 23.85
CA ASP A 3 -13.22 6.42 24.70
C ASP A 3 -14.70 6.03 24.70
N LYS A 4 -15.11 5.30 23.65
CA LYS A 4 -16.46 4.81 23.44
C LYS A 4 -16.39 3.32 23.17
N ALA A 5 -17.10 2.51 23.97
CA ALA A 5 -17.01 1.05 23.93
C ALA A 5 -17.66 0.44 22.68
N ASP A 6 -18.73 1.04 22.18
CA ASP A 6 -19.60 0.53 21.11
C ASP A 6 -19.22 1.01 19.68
N ILE A 7 -17.97 1.37 19.44
CA ILE A 7 -17.50 1.69 18.10
C ILE A 7 -17.51 0.41 17.25
N ARG A 8 -18.29 0.42 16.16
CA ARG A 8 -18.42 -0.74 15.26
C ARG A 8 -17.44 -0.70 14.09
N THR A 9 -16.98 0.47 13.71
CA THR A 9 -16.06 0.60 12.56
C THR A 9 -15.05 1.69 12.85
N VAL A 10 -13.78 1.37 12.64
CA VAL A 10 -12.67 2.31 12.58
C VAL A 10 -12.11 2.32 11.18
N ILE A 11 -12.00 3.51 10.60
CA ILE A 11 -11.40 3.71 9.28
C ILE A 11 -10.05 4.42 9.49
N VAL A 12 -8.97 3.77 9.07
CA VAL A 12 -7.63 4.36 9.00
C VAL A 12 -7.42 4.84 7.56
N TYR A 13 -7.22 6.14 7.39
CA TYR A 13 -7.01 6.75 6.09
C TYR A 13 -5.54 7.15 5.92
N GLY A 14 -4.84 6.47 5.01
CA GLY A 14 -3.40 6.52 4.86
C GLY A 14 -2.67 5.40 5.63
N ALA A 15 -1.50 4.99 5.13
CA ALA A 15 -0.71 3.96 5.78
C ALA A 15 -0.11 4.47 7.10
N SER A 16 -0.31 3.73 8.19
CA SER A 16 0.38 3.98 9.47
C SER A 16 1.89 3.77 9.32
N THR A 17 2.67 4.26 10.27
CA THR A 17 4.15 4.15 10.21
C THR A 17 4.68 2.79 10.66
N ASP A 18 3.89 2.03 11.40
CA ASP A 18 4.26 0.74 11.99
C ASP A 18 3.00 -0.06 12.38
N ILE A 19 3.19 -1.34 12.70
CA ILE A 19 2.11 -2.27 13.08
C ILE A 19 1.49 -1.88 14.42
N GLU A 20 2.29 -1.42 15.38
CA GLU A 20 1.82 -1.05 16.70
C GLU A 20 0.86 0.15 16.63
N THR A 21 1.24 1.17 15.86
CA THR A 21 0.39 2.36 15.63
C THR A 21 -0.93 1.95 14.98
N TYR A 22 -0.87 1.15 13.91
CA TYR A 22 -2.06 0.63 13.25
C TYR A 22 -2.95 -0.19 14.19
N TYR A 23 -2.35 -1.09 14.98
CA TYR A 23 -3.09 -1.92 15.93
C TYR A 23 -3.79 -1.08 17.00
N GLN A 24 -3.15 -0.02 17.50
CA GLN A 24 -3.76 0.92 18.43
C GLN A 24 -4.91 1.73 17.81
N GLU A 25 -4.79 2.08 16.52
CA GLU A 25 -5.83 2.79 15.79
C GLU A 25 -7.08 1.93 15.62
N VAL A 26 -6.94 0.71 15.09
CA VAL A 26 -8.06 -0.21 14.87
C VAL A 26 -8.60 -0.80 16.18
N GLY A 27 -7.76 -0.96 17.20
CA GLY A 27 -8.14 -1.43 18.54
C GLY A 27 -9.06 -0.50 19.32
N ARG A 28 -9.46 0.64 18.75
CA ARG A 28 -10.53 1.49 19.30
C ARG A 28 -11.92 0.93 19.01
N ALA A 29 -12.06 0.05 18.04
CA ALA A 29 -13.32 -0.61 17.73
C ALA A 29 -13.55 -1.83 18.63
N GLY A 30 -14.80 -2.10 18.96
CA GLY A 30 -15.23 -3.33 19.63
C GLY A 30 -14.72 -3.54 21.05
N ARG A 31 -14.50 -2.48 21.82
CA ARG A 31 -14.07 -2.58 23.22
C ARG A 31 -15.07 -3.29 24.14
N ASP A 32 -16.30 -3.40 23.71
CA ASP A 32 -17.37 -4.14 24.38
C ASP A 32 -17.37 -5.64 24.04
N GLY A 33 -16.40 -6.11 23.24
CA GLY A 33 -16.28 -7.52 22.80
C GLY A 33 -17.20 -7.91 21.64
N ILE A 34 -18.01 -6.98 21.12
CA ILE A 34 -18.87 -7.24 19.98
C ILE A 34 -18.08 -7.06 18.68
N THR A 35 -18.37 -7.89 17.67
CA THR A 35 -17.74 -7.84 16.35
C THR A 35 -17.71 -6.42 15.78
N SER A 36 -16.54 -6.02 15.34
CA SER A 36 -16.26 -4.69 14.80
C SER A 36 -15.29 -4.79 13.64
N ASN A 37 -15.23 -3.74 12.80
CA ASN A 37 -14.42 -3.70 11.60
C ASN A 37 -13.34 -2.63 11.72
N GLY A 38 -12.09 -3.02 11.39
CA GLY A 38 -10.99 -2.11 11.10
C GLY A 38 -10.76 -2.06 9.60
N ILE A 39 -10.87 -0.89 8.98
CA ILE A 39 -10.71 -0.71 7.54
C ILE A 39 -9.52 0.22 7.30
N LEU A 40 -8.58 -0.22 6.47
CA LEU A 40 -7.42 0.58 6.06
C LEU A 40 -7.56 0.97 4.59
N PHE A 41 -7.57 2.28 4.32
CA PHE A 41 -7.38 2.82 2.98
C PHE A 41 -5.94 3.32 2.84
N HIS A 42 -5.21 2.78 1.89
CA HIS A 42 -3.82 3.20 1.64
C HIS A 42 -3.50 3.25 0.16
N GLY A 43 -2.47 4.02 -0.17
CA GLY A 43 -1.92 4.08 -1.52
C GLY A 43 -0.39 4.03 -1.53
N PRO A 44 0.25 3.80 -2.70
CA PRO A 44 1.72 3.75 -2.80
C PRO A 44 2.41 5.02 -2.33
N GLY A 45 1.74 6.18 -2.48
CA GLY A 45 2.24 7.49 -2.04
C GLY A 45 2.42 7.62 -0.53
N ASP A 46 1.62 6.90 0.26
CA ASP A 46 1.67 6.98 1.73
C ASP A 46 3.02 6.50 2.25
N PHE A 47 3.52 5.38 1.73
CA PHE A 47 4.81 4.82 2.13
C PHE A 47 5.97 5.74 1.74
N THR A 48 5.87 6.41 0.59
CA THR A 48 6.87 7.39 0.15
C THR A 48 6.87 8.60 1.09
N THR A 49 5.69 9.11 1.43
CA THR A 49 5.52 10.25 2.34
C THR A 49 6.02 9.88 3.74
N ASN A 50 5.62 8.74 4.28
CA ASN A 50 6.06 8.27 5.60
C ASN A 50 7.58 8.09 5.65
N ARG A 51 8.20 7.51 4.62
CA ARG A 51 9.67 7.38 4.54
C ARG A 51 10.37 8.73 4.55
N LEU A 52 9.84 9.71 3.84
CA LEU A 52 10.38 11.08 3.83
C LEU A 52 10.26 11.75 5.21
N LEU A 53 9.13 11.59 5.89
CA LEU A 53 8.93 12.12 7.24
C LEU A 53 9.87 11.45 8.25
N LEU A 54 10.01 10.13 8.17
CA LEU A 54 10.87 9.35 9.07
C LEU A 54 12.36 9.60 8.83
N SER A 55 12.78 9.99 7.62
CA SER A 55 14.19 10.27 7.30
C SER A 55 14.81 11.38 8.15
N LYS A 56 13.98 12.30 8.64
CA LYS A 56 14.39 13.43 9.51
C LYS A 56 14.44 13.05 11.01
N SER A 57 14.03 11.83 11.37
CA SER A 57 13.98 11.41 12.76
C SER A 57 15.32 10.87 13.24
N ARG A 58 15.60 10.99 14.57
CA ARG A 58 16.87 10.56 15.19
C ARG A 58 17.18 9.07 14.99
N ASN A 59 16.16 8.21 14.84
CA ASN A 59 16.26 6.77 14.65
C ASN A 59 15.67 6.35 13.28
N SER A 60 15.99 7.08 12.22
CA SER A 60 15.38 6.89 10.89
C SER A 60 15.52 5.47 10.34
N ALA A 61 16.70 4.82 10.51
CA ALA A 61 16.92 3.45 10.05
C ALA A 61 15.98 2.45 10.73
N TYR A 62 15.85 2.53 12.06
CA TYR A 62 14.93 1.67 12.83
C TYR A 62 13.48 1.89 12.43
N ARG A 63 13.03 3.16 12.36
CA ARG A 63 11.66 3.51 11.98
C ARG A 63 11.33 3.11 10.54
N ASN A 64 12.27 3.22 9.61
CA ASN A 64 12.10 2.73 8.25
C ASN A 64 12.00 1.19 8.21
N GLY A 65 12.67 0.48 9.11
CA GLY A 65 12.51 -0.96 9.30
C GLY A 65 11.08 -1.33 9.73
N LEU A 66 10.50 -0.61 10.71
CA LEU A 66 9.11 -0.80 11.14
C LEU A 66 8.11 -0.51 10.01
N LEU A 67 8.32 0.59 9.27
CA LEU A 67 7.49 0.92 8.11
C LEU A 67 7.55 -0.17 7.03
N THR A 68 8.72 -0.77 6.82
CA THR A 68 8.89 -1.88 5.88
C THR A 68 8.14 -3.13 6.35
N GLN A 69 8.16 -3.42 7.66
CA GLN A 69 7.35 -4.52 8.22
C GLN A 69 5.84 -4.24 8.07
N PHE A 70 5.40 -3.01 8.33
CA PHE A 70 3.99 -2.66 8.12
C PHE A 70 3.56 -2.81 6.66
N LYS A 71 4.41 -2.39 5.71
CA LYS A 71 4.18 -2.62 4.29
C LYS A 71 4.05 -4.12 3.98
N GLY A 72 4.96 -4.95 4.49
CA GLY A 72 4.89 -6.41 4.33
C GLY A 72 3.63 -7.03 4.93
N TYR A 73 3.14 -6.50 6.07
CA TYR A 73 1.86 -6.90 6.65
C TYR A 73 0.67 -6.61 5.73
N ILE A 74 0.63 -5.42 5.11
CA ILE A 74 -0.46 -5.02 4.21
C ILE A 74 -0.44 -5.85 2.92
N GLU A 75 0.72 -6.04 2.32
CA GLU A 75 0.89 -6.74 1.03
C GLU A 75 0.79 -8.27 1.15
N SER A 76 0.79 -8.80 2.38
CA SER A 76 0.70 -10.23 2.61
C SER A 76 -0.71 -10.79 2.38
N THR A 77 -0.77 -12.02 1.90
CA THR A 77 -1.99 -12.83 1.79
C THR A 77 -2.24 -13.72 3.00
N MET A 78 -1.35 -13.71 3.99
CA MET A 78 -1.49 -14.47 5.23
C MET A 78 -2.59 -13.90 6.13
N CYS A 79 -3.09 -14.72 7.05
CA CYS A 79 -4.09 -14.31 8.03
C CYS A 79 -3.62 -13.07 8.80
N ARG A 80 -4.41 -11.97 8.78
CA ARG A 80 -4.08 -10.71 9.46
C ARG A 80 -3.90 -10.88 10.96
N GLN A 81 -4.80 -11.64 11.60
CA GLN A 81 -4.73 -11.87 13.03
C GLN A 81 -3.46 -12.66 13.41
N TYR A 82 -3.15 -13.73 12.66
CA TYR A 82 -1.94 -14.49 12.90
C TYR A 82 -0.67 -13.63 12.77
N MET A 83 -0.59 -12.80 11.75
CA MET A 83 0.56 -11.93 11.53
C MET A 83 0.77 -10.95 12.68
N ILE A 84 -0.32 -10.32 13.16
CA ILE A 84 -0.28 -9.39 14.30
C ILE A 84 0.16 -10.12 15.57
N GLU A 85 -0.45 -11.27 15.86
CA GLU A 85 -0.12 -12.07 17.05
C GLU A 85 1.35 -12.53 17.03
N TYR A 86 1.82 -13.03 15.88
CA TYR A 86 3.21 -13.44 15.71
C TYR A 86 4.16 -12.25 15.87
N TYR A 87 3.82 -11.10 15.29
CA TYR A 87 4.61 -9.87 15.41
C TYR A 87 4.76 -9.41 16.86
N PHE A 88 3.68 -9.34 17.63
CA PHE A 88 3.75 -8.93 19.03
C PHE A 88 4.52 -9.92 19.91
N ARG A 89 4.63 -11.17 19.51
CA ARG A 89 5.40 -12.18 20.22
C ARG A 89 6.89 -12.18 19.86
N THR A 90 7.24 -11.87 18.64
CA THR A 90 8.60 -12.07 18.11
C THR A 90 9.29 -10.78 17.63
N GLY A 91 8.56 -9.69 17.45
CA GLY A 91 9.04 -8.43 16.85
C GLY A 91 9.24 -8.50 15.33
N LYS A 92 8.80 -9.60 14.67
CA LYS A 92 8.98 -9.82 13.22
C LYS A 92 7.71 -10.39 12.62
N LEU A 93 7.54 -10.20 11.31
CA LEU A 93 6.50 -10.90 10.56
C LEU A 93 6.84 -12.39 10.36
N PRO A 94 5.83 -13.28 10.31
CA PRO A 94 6.06 -14.68 9.99
C PRO A 94 6.52 -14.85 8.54
N ALA A 95 7.30 -15.89 8.28
CA ALA A 95 7.78 -16.23 6.93
C ALA A 95 6.76 -17.03 6.12
N SER A 96 5.81 -17.70 6.78
CA SER A 96 4.77 -18.54 6.16
C SER A 96 3.53 -18.61 7.02
N ASP A 97 2.40 -19.00 6.41
CA ASP A 97 1.16 -19.28 7.14
C ASP A 97 1.35 -20.40 8.18
N PRO A 98 0.57 -20.37 9.27
CA PRO A 98 0.59 -21.44 10.25
C PRO A 98 0.09 -22.75 9.62
N ALA A 99 0.64 -23.88 10.10
CA ALA A 99 0.22 -25.22 9.64
C ALA A 99 -1.27 -25.50 9.94
N VAL A 100 -1.82 -24.88 10.99
CA VAL A 100 -3.23 -24.97 11.38
C VAL A 100 -3.83 -23.57 11.36
N LYS A 101 -4.84 -23.37 10.51
CA LYS A 101 -5.57 -22.08 10.44
C LYS A 101 -6.67 -22.05 11.49
N THR A 102 -6.61 -21.07 12.38
CA THR A 102 -7.73 -20.75 13.28
C THR A 102 -8.80 -20.00 12.48
N PRO A 103 -10.10 -20.26 12.68
CA PRO A 103 -11.16 -19.47 12.05
C PRO A 103 -10.96 -17.99 12.35
N CYS A 104 -10.85 -17.16 11.31
CA CYS A 104 -10.61 -15.73 11.41
C CYS A 104 -11.49 -14.99 10.41
N LEU A 105 -12.03 -13.83 10.82
CA LEU A 105 -12.90 -12.98 10.01
C LEU A 105 -12.12 -11.85 9.30
N CYS A 106 -10.81 -11.96 9.13
CA CYS A 106 -10.04 -10.96 8.40
C CYS A 106 -10.25 -11.10 6.87
N ASP A 107 -9.93 -10.03 6.14
CA ASP A 107 -10.02 -9.98 4.67
C ASP A 107 -9.37 -11.20 4.00
N ASN A 108 -8.16 -11.56 4.38
CA ASN A 108 -7.44 -12.70 3.79
C ASN A 108 -8.05 -14.08 4.11
N CYS A 109 -8.85 -14.19 5.18
CA CYS A 109 -9.48 -15.45 5.58
C CYS A 109 -10.92 -15.58 5.11
N THR A 110 -11.64 -14.46 5.02
CA THR A 110 -13.05 -14.41 4.62
C THR A 110 -13.23 -14.10 3.15
N THR A 111 -12.15 -13.92 2.42
CA THR A 111 -12.22 -13.70 0.99
C THR A 111 -12.88 -14.90 0.34
N ASP A 112 -14.19 -14.83 0.23
CA ASP A 112 -14.92 -15.61 -0.74
C ASP A 112 -14.30 -15.22 -2.09
N THR A 113 -13.72 -16.17 -2.80
CA THR A 113 -13.09 -15.96 -4.11
C THR A 113 -14.03 -15.32 -5.14
N SER A 114 -15.29 -15.10 -4.77
CA SER A 114 -16.32 -14.41 -5.55
C SER A 114 -16.31 -12.88 -5.41
N ILE A 115 -15.64 -12.29 -4.40
CA ILE A 115 -15.65 -10.83 -4.13
C ILE A 115 -14.27 -10.17 -4.38
N THR A 116 -13.21 -10.91 -4.43
CA THR A 116 -11.97 -10.38 -4.98
C THR A 116 -12.19 -10.17 -6.47
N ASN A 117 -12.08 -8.93 -6.94
CA ASN A 117 -11.70 -8.75 -8.33
C ASN A 117 -10.61 -9.77 -8.59
N PRO A 118 -10.82 -10.80 -9.42
CA PRO A 118 -9.77 -11.75 -9.72
C PRO A 118 -8.56 -10.88 -10.11
N ILE A 119 -7.38 -11.23 -9.59
CA ILE A 119 -6.15 -10.69 -10.17
C ILE A 119 -6.23 -11.18 -11.62
N VAL A 120 -6.81 -10.36 -12.47
CA VAL A 120 -6.79 -10.60 -13.90
C VAL A 120 -5.36 -10.32 -14.27
N ASP A 121 -4.62 -11.34 -14.66
CA ASP A 121 -3.35 -11.15 -15.34
C ASP A 121 -3.64 -10.37 -16.62
N GLU A 122 -3.55 -9.05 -16.52
CA GLU A 122 -3.73 -8.15 -17.64
C GLU A 122 -2.42 -8.15 -18.44
N ASP A 123 -2.50 -8.53 -19.70
CA ASP A 123 -1.34 -8.45 -20.61
C ASP A 123 -1.04 -6.99 -20.93
N LEU A 124 -0.13 -6.42 -20.16
CA LEU A 124 0.36 -5.04 -20.32
C LEU A 124 1.51 -4.92 -21.34
N THR A 125 1.74 -5.94 -22.17
CA THR A 125 2.88 -5.95 -23.11
C THR A 125 2.85 -4.74 -24.04
N LYS A 126 1.68 -4.31 -24.49
CA LYS A 126 1.51 -3.15 -25.39
C LYS A 126 1.85 -1.83 -24.69
N GLU A 127 1.35 -1.65 -23.47
CA GLU A 127 1.58 -0.48 -22.64
C GLU A 127 3.05 -0.37 -22.23
N ILE A 128 3.65 -1.49 -21.83
CA ILE A 128 5.08 -1.56 -21.50
C ILE A 128 5.93 -1.20 -22.73
N LYS A 129 5.62 -1.75 -23.90
CA LYS A 129 6.33 -1.44 -25.14
C LYS A 129 6.23 0.05 -25.47
N LEU A 130 5.04 0.65 -25.32
CA LEU A 130 4.83 2.08 -25.56
C LEU A 130 5.68 2.95 -24.62
N VAL A 131 5.78 2.58 -23.35
CA VAL A 131 6.65 3.29 -22.38
C VAL A 131 8.12 3.15 -22.76
N VAL A 132 8.56 1.94 -23.14
CA VAL A 132 9.94 1.67 -23.55
C VAL A 132 10.30 2.45 -24.82
N ASP A 133 9.42 2.45 -25.83
CA ASP A 133 9.62 3.17 -27.08
C ASP A 133 9.69 4.69 -26.83
N LEU A 134 8.82 5.23 -25.96
CA LEU A 134 8.91 6.62 -25.55
C LEU A 134 10.28 6.91 -24.92
N VAL A 135 10.68 6.15 -23.91
CA VAL A 135 11.95 6.37 -23.18
C VAL A 135 13.15 6.31 -24.14
N ASN A 136 13.18 5.34 -25.06
CA ASN A 136 14.24 5.18 -26.04
C ASN A 136 14.30 6.34 -27.07
N SER A 137 13.18 7.01 -27.32
CA SER A 137 13.10 8.15 -28.23
C SER A 137 13.60 9.46 -27.63
N LEU A 138 13.76 9.53 -26.30
CA LEU A 138 14.13 10.74 -25.59
C LEU A 138 15.65 10.85 -25.41
N ARG A 139 16.17 12.08 -25.53
CA ARG A 139 17.60 12.41 -25.31
C ARG A 139 17.92 12.68 -23.84
N ALA A 140 16.93 13.10 -23.07
CA ALA A 140 17.07 13.44 -21.64
C ALA A 140 16.30 12.44 -20.77
N ASN A 141 16.76 12.28 -19.54
CA ASN A 141 16.06 11.48 -18.53
C ASN A 141 14.92 12.28 -17.90
N TYR A 142 13.73 11.72 -17.91
CA TYR A 142 12.53 12.31 -17.32
C TYR A 142 12.00 11.44 -16.18
N GLY A 143 11.48 12.09 -15.14
CA GLY A 143 10.77 11.37 -14.07
C GLY A 143 9.44 10.78 -14.55
N ALA A 144 8.99 9.70 -13.90
CA ALA A 144 7.79 8.94 -14.25
C ALA A 144 6.55 9.81 -14.50
N SER A 145 6.31 10.84 -13.67
CA SER A 145 5.15 11.73 -13.84
C SER A 145 5.14 12.45 -15.19
N LYS A 146 6.29 12.88 -15.71
CA LYS A 146 6.37 13.54 -17.01
C LYS A 146 6.15 12.57 -18.16
N LEU A 147 6.63 11.33 -18.05
CA LEU A 147 6.39 10.27 -19.01
C LEU A 147 4.91 9.90 -19.07
N ILE A 148 4.26 9.75 -17.91
CA ILE A 148 2.82 9.51 -17.82
C ILE A 148 2.04 10.67 -18.47
N TRP A 149 2.37 11.91 -18.15
CA TRP A 149 1.70 13.07 -18.74
C TRP A 149 1.88 13.14 -20.27
N ALA A 150 3.06 12.76 -20.77
CA ALA A 150 3.29 12.72 -22.22
C ALA A 150 2.42 11.63 -22.87
N LEU A 151 2.40 10.41 -22.35
CA LEU A 151 1.60 9.30 -22.89
C LEU A 151 0.09 9.59 -22.82
N THR A 152 -0.38 10.22 -21.76
CA THR A 152 -1.80 10.57 -21.60
C THR A 152 -2.21 11.85 -22.34
N GLY A 153 -1.32 12.50 -23.08
CA GLY A 153 -1.61 13.73 -23.82
C GLY A 153 -1.92 14.92 -22.92
N SER A 154 -1.34 14.97 -21.73
CA SER A 154 -1.59 16.04 -20.76
C SER A 154 -1.03 17.39 -21.25
N THR A 155 -1.82 18.45 -21.14
CA THR A 155 -1.42 19.83 -21.46
C THR A 155 -0.63 20.50 -20.32
N ASN A 156 -0.02 19.73 -19.42
CA ASN A 156 0.70 20.26 -18.27
C ASN A 156 1.89 21.12 -18.71
N ARG A 157 1.94 22.38 -18.22
CA ARG A 157 2.99 23.36 -18.54
C ARG A 157 4.42 22.93 -18.16
N LYS A 158 4.57 21.86 -17.37
CA LYS A 158 5.87 21.30 -16.96
C LYS A 158 6.42 20.29 -17.98
N LEU A 159 5.69 19.99 -19.05
CA LEU A 159 6.17 19.16 -20.15
C LEU A 159 7.16 19.95 -21.02
N SER A 160 8.27 19.34 -21.36
CA SER A 160 9.25 19.90 -22.29
C SER A 160 8.76 19.81 -23.74
N ALA A 161 9.30 20.65 -24.61
CA ALA A 161 8.99 20.59 -26.04
C ALA A 161 9.34 19.22 -26.65
N GLU A 162 10.38 18.55 -26.14
CA GLU A 162 10.77 17.20 -26.58
C GLU A 162 9.66 16.18 -26.32
N LEU A 163 9.04 16.20 -25.14
CA LEU A 163 7.92 15.31 -24.77
C LEU A 163 6.65 15.63 -25.55
N LEU A 164 6.35 16.93 -25.75
CA LEU A 164 5.17 17.37 -26.52
C LEU A 164 5.26 17.01 -28.01
N ASN A 165 6.47 17.01 -28.58
CA ASN A 165 6.72 16.67 -29.99
C ASN A 165 7.05 15.18 -30.20
N SER A 166 7.01 14.37 -29.16
CA SER A 166 7.25 12.92 -29.28
C SER A 166 6.14 12.25 -30.08
N PRO A 167 6.47 11.28 -30.97
CA PRO A 167 5.47 10.49 -31.70
C PRO A 167 4.57 9.66 -30.79
N HIS A 168 4.95 9.53 -29.51
CA HIS A 168 4.23 8.79 -28.48
C HIS A 168 3.34 9.68 -27.60
N TYR A 169 3.27 10.99 -27.87
CA TYR A 169 2.42 11.90 -27.10
C TYR A 169 0.93 11.60 -27.34
N GLY A 170 0.19 11.40 -26.24
CA GLY A 170 -1.27 11.16 -26.28
C GLY A 170 -1.66 9.79 -26.88
N LYS A 171 -0.84 8.75 -26.68
CA LYS A 171 -1.06 7.39 -27.20
C LYS A 171 -1.68 6.47 -26.17
#